data_0601e0931c4e47e1f83db1604c699b4a
#
_entry.id   0601e0931c4e47e1f83db1604c699b4a
#
_cell.length_a   1.000
_cell.length_b   1.000
_cell.length_c   1.000
_cell.angle_alpha   90.00
_cell.angle_beta   90.00
_cell.angle_gamma   90.00
#
_symmetry.space_group_name_H-M   'P 1'
#
loop_
_entity.id
_entity.type
_entity.pdbx_description
1 polymer ?
#
loop_
_entity_poly.entity_id
_entity_poly.type
_entity_poly.pdbx_seq_one_letter_code
_entity_poly.pdbx_strand_id
1 'polypeptide(L)'
;MKKPLIVLTGPTAVGKTRLSISLAKAIGGEIISADSMQVYKYMDIGSAKIMPEEMQGVPHYPVDELTPEDEFHIVRFQQMAKDAMEKIYTRGHIPILVGGTGFYIQAVTRDIDFTQAEQDDGYRAGLEAIVQEKGAAYLHQMLAEVDPKSAEVIHENNTKRVIRALEFYHQNHSPISAHNEEQQERTSPYNLAYFVLNAPRELLYKRIDKRVDEMMTSGLVAEVQKLKDMGCHRGMVSMQGLGYKEILAYLDGEMSLEEAVRILKRDTRHFAKRQLTWFRREPETVWVNKDEFGYNEDKMLEYMLNVCHEKGITGE
;
A
#
# COMPACT_ATOMS: atom_id res chain seq x y z
N MET A 1 15.30 -18.55 16.96
CA MET A 1 15.69 -17.27 16.35
C MET A 1 14.52 -16.74 15.54
N LYS A 2 14.32 -15.40 15.48
CA LYS A 2 13.30 -14.82 14.61
C LYS A 2 13.66 -15.04 13.14
N LYS A 3 12.65 -15.34 12.27
CA LYS A 3 12.85 -15.47 10.82
C LYS A 3 13.26 -14.12 10.20
N PRO A 4 14.19 -14.06 9.25
CA PRO A 4 14.61 -12.81 8.63
C PRO A 4 13.52 -12.22 7.71
N LEU A 5 13.33 -10.91 7.75
CA LEU A 5 12.46 -10.19 6.82
C LEU A 5 13.10 -8.85 6.47
N ILE A 6 13.16 -8.54 5.18
CA ILE A 6 13.62 -7.23 4.72
C ILE A 6 12.41 -6.45 4.19
N VAL A 7 12.34 -5.17 4.53
CA VAL A 7 11.38 -4.21 3.97
C VAL A 7 12.14 -3.15 3.19
N LEU A 8 11.76 -2.94 1.93
CA LEU A 8 12.22 -1.82 1.12
C LEU A 8 11.01 -0.99 0.69
N THR A 9 10.82 0.12 1.35
CA THR A 9 9.71 1.02 1.10
C THR A 9 10.16 2.43 0.70
N GLY A 10 9.20 3.32 0.54
CA GLY A 10 9.40 4.71 0.16
C GLY A 10 8.28 5.20 -0.74
N PRO A 11 8.26 6.50 -1.07
CA PRO A 11 7.21 7.08 -1.89
C PRO A 11 7.20 6.52 -3.32
N THR A 12 6.06 6.70 -4.01
CA THR A 12 5.99 6.37 -5.43
C THR A 12 7.03 7.16 -6.24
N ALA A 13 7.49 6.60 -7.34
CA ALA A 13 8.53 7.16 -8.23
C ALA A 13 9.93 7.36 -7.60
N VAL A 14 10.21 6.88 -6.39
CA VAL A 14 11.54 6.99 -5.76
C VAL A 14 12.58 6.01 -6.35
N GLY A 15 12.13 4.94 -7.03
CA GLY A 15 13.00 3.94 -7.66
C GLY A 15 13.23 2.67 -6.84
N LYS A 16 12.23 2.21 -6.09
CA LYS A 16 12.26 0.97 -5.30
C LYS A 16 12.54 -0.28 -6.15
N THR A 17 11.84 -0.41 -7.27
CA THR A 17 11.83 -1.62 -8.10
C THR A 17 13.23 -2.07 -8.50
N ARG A 18 14.04 -1.18 -9.05
CA ARG A 18 15.39 -1.53 -9.49
C ARG A 18 16.30 -1.93 -8.33
N LEU A 19 16.26 -1.15 -7.23
CA LEU A 19 17.09 -1.43 -6.05
C LEU A 19 16.65 -2.72 -5.34
N SER A 20 15.35 -3.04 -5.32
CA SER A 20 14.87 -4.29 -4.73
C SER A 20 15.32 -5.54 -5.49
N ILE A 21 15.39 -5.47 -6.83
CA ILE A 21 15.90 -6.56 -7.67
C ILE A 21 17.39 -6.77 -7.41
N SER A 22 18.18 -5.68 -7.36
CA SER A 22 19.61 -5.75 -7.04
C SER A 22 19.85 -6.36 -5.66
N LEU A 23 19.06 -5.93 -4.66
CA LEU A 23 19.12 -6.47 -3.31
C LEU A 23 18.75 -7.97 -3.28
N ALA A 24 17.65 -8.35 -3.94
CA ALA A 24 17.21 -9.75 -4.02
C ALA A 24 18.27 -10.66 -4.62
N LYS A 25 18.91 -10.22 -5.70
CA LYS A 25 20.00 -10.98 -6.34
C LYS A 25 21.22 -11.13 -5.42
N ALA A 26 21.56 -10.08 -4.68
CA ALA A 26 22.73 -10.08 -3.80
C ALA A 26 22.60 -11.03 -2.60
N ILE A 27 21.38 -11.26 -2.10
CA ILE A 27 21.13 -12.05 -0.89
C ILE A 27 20.37 -13.36 -1.12
N GLY A 28 20.09 -13.73 -2.36
CA GLY A 28 19.23 -14.88 -2.65
C GLY A 28 17.80 -14.69 -2.16
N GLY A 29 17.27 -13.48 -2.31
CA GLY A 29 15.93 -13.14 -1.83
C GLY A 29 14.86 -13.22 -2.92
N GLU A 30 13.59 -13.20 -2.49
CA GLU A 30 12.41 -13.11 -3.36
C GLU A 30 11.52 -11.95 -2.89
N ILE A 31 10.82 -11.31 -3.84
CA ILE A 31 10.08 -10.06 -3.58
C ILE A 31 8.60 -10.33 -3.32
N ILE A 32 8.07 -9.68 -2.28
CA ILE A 32 6.64 -9.60 -1.99
C ILE A 32 6.19 -8.16 -2.22
N SER A 33 5.31 -7.94 -3.21
CA SER A 33 4.80 -6.61 -3.54
C SER A 33 3.76 -6.14 -2.52
N ALA A 34 4.08 -5.11 -1.75
CA ALA A 34 3.15 -4.41 -0.87
C ALA A 34 2.53 -3.20 -1.59
N ASP A 35 1.99 -3.45 -2.77
CA ASP A 35 1.23 -2.51 -3.58
C ASP A 35 -0.19 -3.00 -3.73
N SER A 36 -1.17 -2.12 -3.53
CA SER A 36 -2.59 -2.49 -3.55
C SER A 36 -3.17 -2.63 -4.97
N MET A 37 -2.39 -2.29 -6.01
CA MET A 37 -2.89 -2.27 -7.38
C MET A 37 -2.21 -3.30 -8.29
N GLN A 38 -0.94 -3.64 -8.04
CA GLN A 38 -0.19 -4.56 -8.90
C GLN A 38 -0.67 -6.02 -8.85
N VAL A 39 -1.52 -6.36 -7.90
CA VAL A 39 -2.14 -7.68 -7.79
C VAL A 39 -3.19 -7.94 -8.87
N TYR A 40 -3.77 -6.88 -9.46
CA TYR A 40 -4.86 -7.00 -10.42
C TYR A 40 -4.36 -7.23 -11.85
N LYS A 41 -4.92 -8.22 -12.52
CA LYS A 41 -4.74 -8.46 -13.96
C LYS A 41 -5.28 -7.30 -14.78
N TYR A 42 -4.67 -7.05 -15.93
CA TYR A 42 -5.08 -6.01 -16.89
C TYR A 42 -4.89 -4.56 -16.41
N MET A 43 -4.31 -4.36 -15.24
CA MET A 43 -4.05 -3.05 -14.65
C MET A 43 -2.53 -2.83 -14.58
N ASP A 44 -1.91 -2.61 -15.75
CA ASP A 44 -0.47 -2.66 -15.91
C ASP A 44 0.15 -1.26 -15.90
N ILE A 45 -0.37 -0.38 -16.76
CA ILE A 45 0.17 0.97 -16.97
C ILE A 45 -0.13 1.86 -15.75
N GLY A 46 -1.40 1.95 -15.36
CA GLY A 46 -1.83 2.83 -14.25
C GLY A 46 -1.27 2.43 -12.90
N SER A 47 -1.03 1.15 -12.66
CA SER A 47 -0.39 0.65 -11.44
C SER A 47 1.15 0.71 -11.50
N ALA A 48 1.73 1.01 -12.67
CA ALA A 48 3.15 0.86 -12.95
C ALA A 48 3.66 -0.54 -12.54
N LYS A 49 2.91 -1.55 -12.93
CA LYS A 49 3.22 -2.96 -12.63
C LYS A 49 4.57 -3.34 -13.18
N ILE A 50 5.31 -4.12 -12.41
CA ILE A 50 6.56 -4.68 -12.89
C ILE A 50 6.26 -5.78 -13.92
N MET A 51 6.86 -5.66 -15.10
CA MET A 51 6.71 -6.64 -16.16
C MET A 51 7.71 -7.79 -15.99
N PRO A 52 7.42 -9.02 -16.52
CA PRO A 52 8.30 -10.18 -16.36
C PRO A 52 9.75 -9.94 -16.77
N GLU A 53 9.97 -9.16 -17.82
CA GLU A 53 11.31 -8.80 -18.31
C GLU A 53 12.08 -7.93 -17.31
N GLU A 54 11.36 -7.07 -16.59
CA GLU A 54 11.93 -6.17 -15.58
C GLU A 54 12.27 -6.92 -14.28
N MET A 55 11.61 -8.06 -14.00
CA MET A 55 11.85 -8.89 -12.81
C MET A 55 13.24 -9.55 -12.84
N GLN A 56 13.86 -9.68 -14.00
CA GLN A 56 15.23 -10.21 -14.19
C GLN A 56 15.46 -11.56 -13.50
N GLY A 57 14.45 -12.42 -13.49
CA GLY A 57 14.51 -13.74 -12.87
C GLY A 57 14.25 -13.77 -11.36
N VAL A 58 14.02 -12.64 -10.71
CA VAL A 58 13.62 -12.59 -9.30
C VAL A 58 12.11 -12.83 -9.18
N PRO A 59 11.66 -13.83 -8.40
CA PRO A 59 10.23 -14.05 -8.18
C PRO A 59 9.56 -12.88 -7.44
N HIS A 60 8.33 -12.54 -7.87
CA HIS A 60 7.50 -11.48 -7.26
C HIS A 60 6.12 -12.02 -6.88
N TYR A 61 5.63 -11.69 -5.68
CA TYR A 61 4.35 -12.11 -5.10
C TYR A 61 3.62 -10.92 -4.44
N PRO A 62 2.28 -10.86 -4.38
CA PRO A 62 1.38 -11.27 -5.45
C PRO A 62 1.40 -10.23 -6.58
N VAL A 63 1.51 -10.67 -7.80
CA VAL A 63 1.42 -9.84 -9.01
C VAL A 63 0.56 -10.59 -10.01
N ASP A 64 -0.43 -9.92 -10.65
CA ASP A 64 -1.36 -10.53 -11.62
C ASP A 64 -2.16 -11.74 -11.09
N GLU A 65 -2.50 -11.77 -9.82
CA GLU A 65 -3.21 -12.91 -9.24
C GLU A 65 -4.74 -12.75 -9.26
N LEU A 66 -5.23 -11.50 -9.15
CA LEU A 66 -6.65 -11.19 -9.01
C LEU A 66 -7.24 -10.55 -10.26
N THR A 67 -8.54 -10.74 -10.49
CA THR A 67 -9.27 -9.94 -11.48
C THR A 67 -9.71 -8.60 -10.88
N PRO A 68 -10.00 -7.57 -11.69
CA PRO A 68 -10.46 -6.28 -11.17
C PRO A 68 -11.76 -6.34 -10.36
N GLU A 69 -12.54 -7.40 -10.51
CA GLU A 69 -13.79 -7.66 -9.80
C GLU A 69 -13.55 -8.20 -8.37
N ASP A 70 -12.37 -8.80 -8.16
CA ASP A 70 -12.00 -9.35 -6.86
C ASP A 70 -11.79 -8.24 -5.83
N GLU A 71 -12.31 -8.43 -4.62
CA GLU A 71 -11.98 -7.55 -3.50
C GLU A 71 -10.57 -7.85 -2.98
N PHE A 72 -9.75 -6.79 -2.91
CA PHE A 72 -8.42 -6.86 -2.32
C PHE A 72 -8.31 -5.89 -1.15
N HIS A 73 -8.30 -6.44 0.04
CA HIS A 73 -8.22 -5.71 1.30
C HIS A 73 -7.04 -6.21 2.14
N ILE A 74 -6.77 -5.52 3.24
CA ILE A 74 -5.60 -5.74 4.10
C ILE A 74 -5.48 -7.18 4.61
N VAL A 75 -6.59 -7.83 4.97
CA VAL A 75 -6.59 -9.21 5.49
C VAL A 75 -6.17 -10.19 4.39
N ARG A 76 -6.75 -10.06 3.18
CA ARG A 76 -6.37 -10.87 2.02
C ARG A 76 -4.91 -10.67 1.65
N PHE A 77 -4.44 -9.41 1.64
CA PHE A 77 -3.02 -9.13 1.42
C PHE A 77 -2.12 -9.80 2.46
N GLN A 78 -2.44 -9.66 3.75
CA GLN A 78 -1.63 -10.24 4.82
C GLN A 78 -1.54 -11.77 4.67
N GLN A 79 -2.64 -12.43 4.36
CA GLN A 79 -2.65 -13.89 4.14
C GLN A 79 -1.77 -14.26 2.94
N MET A 80 -1.96 -13.62 1.78
CA MET A 80 -1.16 -13.88 0.58
C MET A 80 0.33 -13.61 0.82
N ALA A 81 0.66 -12.55 1.55
CA ALA A 81 2.05 -12.25 1.91
C ALA A 81 2.65 -13.32 2.85
N LYS A 82 1.92 -13.78 3.85
CA LYS A 82 2.36 -14.86 4.76
C LYS A 82 2.57 -16.17 3.99
N ASP A 83 1.65 -16.53 3.11
CA ASP A 83 1.76 -17.74 2.26
C ASP A 83 2.98 -17.66 1.34
N ALA A 84 3.26 -16.47 0.78
CA ALA A 84 4.46 -16.23 -0.01
C ALA A 84 5.73 -16.35 0.84
N MET A 85 5.73 -15.75 2.05
CA MET A 85 6.87 -15.83 2.97
C MET A 85 7.20 -17.28 3.34
N GLU A 86 6.21 -18.11 3.65
CA GLU A 86 6.44 -19.52 3.96
C GLU A 86 7.05 -20.27 2.76
N LYS A 87 6.56 -20.04 1.54
CA LYS A 87 7.16 -20.61 0.32
C LYS A 87 8.62 -20.18 0.13
N ILE A 88 8.92 -18.90 0.39
CA ILE A 88 10.26 -18.34 0.27
C ILE A 88 11.20 -18.97 1.29
N TYR A 89 10.79 -19.02 2.57
CA TYR A 89 11.58 -19.65 3.63
C TYR A 89 11.83 -21.16 3.38
N THR A 90 10.84 -21.88 2.85
CA THR A 90 10.98 -23.32 2.53
C THR A 90 12.06 -23.57 1.47
N ARG A 91 12.32 -22.58 0.59
CA ARG A 91 13.41 -22.63 -0.40
C ARG A 91 14.75 -22.18 0.16
N GLY A 92 14.81 -21.75 1.43
CA GLY A 92 16.02 -21.19 2.03
C GLY A 92 16.32 -19.77 1.60
N HIS A 93 15.35 -19.07 1.01
CA HIS A 93 15.48 -17.68 0.56
C HIS A 93 14.98 -16.68 1.61
N ILE A 94 15.33 -15.40 1.43
CA ILE A 94 14.93 -14.30 2.31
C ILE A 94 13.80 -13.51 1.66
N PRO A 95 12.63 -13.35 2.32
CA PRO A 95 11.56 -12.52 1.79
C PRO A 95 11.92 -11.03 1.91
N ILE A 96 11.65 -10.29 0.82
CA ILE A 96 11.80 -8.84 0.73
C ILE A 96 10.43 -8.22 0.44
N LEU A 97 9.85 -7.55 1.42
CA LEU A 97 8.58 -6.85 1.28
C LEU A 97 8.82 -5.48 0.64
N VAL A 98 8.36 -5.28 -0.59
CA VAL A 98 8.63 -4.07 -1.39
C VAL A 98 7.33 -3.36 -1.73
N GLY A 99 7.19 -2.10 -1.36
CA GLY A 99 6.00 -1.35 -1.74
C GLY A 99 5.89 0.03 -1.11
N GLY A 100 4.73 0.65 -1.33
CA GLY A 100 4.43 1.99 -0.84
C GLY A 100 3.21 2.04 0.08
N THR A 101 2.50 0.92 0.26
CA THR A 101 1.29 0.86 1.09
C THR A 101 1.68 0.55 2.53
N GLY A 102 1.96 1.62 3.31
CA GLY A 102 2.51 1.49 4.66
C GLY A 102 1.66 0.61 5.59
N PHE A 103 0.33 0.70 5.49
CA PHE A 103 -0.56 -0.15 6.31
C PHE A 103 -0.45 -1.63 5.95
N TYR A 104 -0.22 -1.98 4.69
CA TYR A 104 0.03 -3.36 4.26
C TYR A 104 1.34 -3.88 4.84
N ILE A 105 2.39 -3.07 4.76
CA ILE A 105 3.70 -3.40 5.34
C ILE A 105 3.57 -3.63 6.84
N GLN A 106 2.90 -2.73 7.55
CA GLN A 106 2.68 -2.83 9.00
C GLN A 106 1.89 -4.08 9.38
N ALA A 107 0.86 -4.44 8.60
CA ALA A 107 0.06 -5.65 8.82
C ALA A 107 0.91 -6.93 8.85
N VAL A 108 1.92 -7.01 7.99
CA VAL A 108 2.84 -8.16 7.93
C VAL A 108 3.93 -8.04 8.99
N THR A 109 4.60 -6.89 9.10
CA THR A 109 5.78 -6.72 9.96
C THR A 109 5.45 -6.78 11.44
N ARG A 110 4.23 -6.42 11.86
CA ARG A 110 3.75 -6.51 13.25
C ARG A 110 2.82 -7.69 13.49
N ASP A 111 2.54 -8.47 12.45
CA ASP A 111 1.59 -9.59 12.52
C ASP A 111 0.25 -9.14 13.15
N ILE A 112 -0.31 -8.05 12.61
CA ILE A 112 -1.55 -7.47 13.13
C ILE A 112 -2.65 -8.51 13.06
N ASP A 113 -3.33 -8.70 14.17
CA ASP A 113 -4.52 -9.53 14.24
C ASP A 113 -5.72 -8.72 13.73
N PHE A 114 -6.13 -9.02 12.50
CA PHE A 114 -7.39 -8.52 11.99
C PHE A 114 -8.48 -9.47 12.47
N THR A 115 -9.09 -9.16 13.59
CA THR A 115 -10.29 -9.85 14.05
C THR A 115 -11.22 -9.99 12.85
N GLN A 116 -11.52 -11.23 12.46
CA GLN A 116 -12.45 -11.51 11.37
C GLN A 116 -13.82 -11.05 11.86
N ALA A 117 -14.11 -9.79 11.58
CA ALA A 117 -15.47 -9.30 11.70
C ALA A 117 -16.26 -10.01 10.60
N GLU A 118 -17.19 -10.87 10.95
CA GLU A 118 -18.22 -11.31 10.00
C GLU A 118 -18.82 -10.04 9.39
N GLN A 119 -18.85 -9.95 8.06
CA GLN A 119 -19.50 -8.83 7.41
C GLN A 119 -20.98 -8.85 7.78
N ASP A 120 -21.39 -7.95 8.65
CA ASP A 120 -22.79 -7.69 8.92
C ASP A 120 -23.26 -6.58 7.96
N ASP A 121 -23.57 -7.00 6.74
CA ASP A 121 -24.05 -6.09 5.70
C ASP A 121 -25.34 -5.36 6.12
N GLY A 122 -26.13 -5.94 7.00
CA GLY A 122 -27.35 -5.33 7.56
C GLY A 122 -27.03 -4.16 8.49
N TYR A 123 -26.06 -4.33 9.39
CA TYR A 123 -25.65 -3.26 10.31
C TYR A 123 -24.97 -2.10 9.58
N ARG A 124 -24.09 -2.41 8.62
CA ARG A 124 -23.45 -1.39 7.77
C ARG A 124 -24.48 -0.59 6.99
N ALA A 125 -25.42 -1.26 6.30
CA ALA A 125 -26.47 -0.58 5.55
C ALA A 125 -27.33 0.33 6.45
N GLY A 126 -27.60 -0.10 7.69
CA GLY A 126 -28.26 0.72 8.69
C GLY A 126 -27.48 1.99 9.05
N LEU A 127 -26.16 1.90 9.23
CA LEU A 127 -25.30 3.06 9.50
C LEU A 127 -25.23 4.01 8.30
N GLU A 128 -25.15 3.48 7.08
CA GLU A 128 -25.20 4.27 5.84
C GLU A 128 -26.53 5.00 5.67
N ALA A 129 -27.66 4.35 5.99
CA ALA A 129 -28.97 4.99 6.01
C ALA A 129 -29.05 6.13 7.04
N ILE A 130 -28.48 5.95 8.23
CA ILE A 130 -28.37 7.00 9.26
C ILE A 130 -27.60 8.22 8.73
N VAL A 131 -26.50 8.01 7.99
CA VAL A 131 -25.75 9.13 7.37
C VAL A 131 -26.62 9.89 6.39
N GLN A 132 -27.43 9.19 5.57
CA GLN A 132 -28.32 9.84 4.60
C GLN A 132 -29.46 10.61 5.28
N GLU A 133 -30.02 10.08 6.36
CA GLU A 133 -31.18 10.66 7.05
C GLU A 133 -30.79 11.78 8.04
N LYS A 134 -29.74 11.53 8.87
CA LYS A 134 -29.39 12.39 10.02
C LYS A 134 -28.05 13.12 9.84
N GLY A 135 -27.30 12.78 8.81
CA GLY A 135 -26.01 13.42 8.51
C GLY A 135 -24.81 12.81 9.24
N ALA A 136 -23.61 13.19 8.77
CA ALA A 136 -22.34 12.66 9.26
C ALA A 136 -22.07 13.02 10.74
N ALA A 137 -22.47 14.23 11.18
CA ALA A 137 -22.28 14.66 12.56
C ALA A 137 -23.03 13.77 13.56
N TYR A 138 -24.25 13.32 13.24
CA TYR A 138 -25.00 12.41 14.11
C TYR A 138 -24.30 11.06 14.23
N LEU A 139 -23.83 10.49 13.11
CA LEU A 139 -23.07 9.23 13.14
C LEU A 139 -21.79 9.37 13.96
N HIS A 140 -21.11 10.51 13.86
CA HIS A 140 -19.90 10.80 14.63
C HIS A 140 -20.19 10.91 16.14
N GLN A 141 -21.35 11.48 16.52
CA GLN A 141 -21.79 11.50 17.93
C GLN A 141 -22.01 10.06 18.45
N MET A 142 -22.61 9.16 17.66
CA MET A 142 -22.74 7.75 18.05
C MET A 142 -21.36 7.12 18.29
N LEU A 143 -20.34 7.44 17.48
CA LEU A 143 -18.99 6.98 17.72
C LEU A 143 -18.42 7.56 19.02
N ALA A 144 -18.64 8.84 19.30
CA ALA A 144 -18.14 9.48 20.53
C ALA A 144 -18.70 8.83 21.81
N GLU A 145 -19.90 8.26 21.76
CA GLU A 145 -20.51 7.54 22.89
C GLU A 145 -19.83 6.19 23.18
N VAL A 146 -19.34 5.48 22.17
CA VAL A 146 -18.78 4.15 22.32
C VAL A 146 -17.26 4.10 22.24
N ASP A 147 -16.64 5.07 21.54
CA ASP A 147 -15.19 5.20 21.37
C ASP A 147 -14.78 6.67 21.26
N PRO A 148 -14.75 7.39 22.38
CA PRO A 148 -14.37 8.82 22.41
C PRO A 148 -12.98 9.08 21.79
N LYS A 149 -12.00 8.18 22.03
CA LYS A 149 -10.64 8.32 21.47
C LYS A 149 -10.64 8.27 19.94
N SER A 150 -11.41 7.38 19.34
CA SER A 150 -11.57 7.35 17.89
C SER A 150 -12.29 8.58 17.37
N ALA A 151 -13.29 9.08 18.07
CA ALA A 151 -14.01 10.29 17.67
C ALA A 151 -13.12 11.54 17.68
N GLU A 152 -12.14 11.64 18.58
CA GLU A 152 -11.18 12.75 18.59
C GLU A 152 -10.27 12.78 17.35
N VAL A 153 -9.93 11.60 16.78
CA VAL A 153 -8.96 11.50 15.67
C VAL A 153 -9.61 11.29 14.31
N ILE A 154 -10.86 10.83 14.26
CA ILE A 154 -11.61 10.60 13.03
C ILE A 154 -12.54 11.80 12.81
N HIS A 155 -12.27 12.57 11.74
CA HIS A 155 -13.14 13.68 11.39
C HIS A 155 -14.54 13.20 10.98
N GLU A 156 -15.60 13.90 11.38
CA GLU A 156 -17.01 13.55 11.12
C GLU A 156 -17.31 13.25 9.64
N ASN A 157 -16.71 14.00 8.71
CA ASN A 157 -16.86 13.81 7.28
C ASN A 157 -16.16 12.52 6.75
N ASN A 158 -15.39 11.85 7.57
CA ASN A 158 -14.80 10.54 7.21
C ASN A 158 -15.75 9.41 7.60
N THR A 159 -16.97 9.45 7.04
CA THR A 159 -18.05 8.52 7.36
C THR A 159 -17.65 7.05 7.23
N LYS A 160 -16.80 6.70 6.25
CA LYS A 160 -16.30 5.33 6.09
C LYS A 160 -15.51 4.84 7.30
N ARG A 161 -14.67 5.72 7.90
CA ARG A 161 -13.93 5.36 9.11
C ARG A 161 -14.81 5.34 10.36
N VAL A 162 -15.76 6.26 10.44
CA VAL A 162 -16.74 6.28 11.53
C VAL A 162 -17.58 4.98 11.52
N ILE A 163 -18.12 4.60 10.35
CA ILE A 163 -18.86 3.34 10.17
C ILE A 163 -17.99 2.16 10.60
N ARG A 164 -16.74 2.08 10.12
CA ARG A 164 -15.83 0.96 10.47
C ARG A 164 -15.58 0.85 11.97
N ALA A 165 -15.47 1.97 12.68
CA ALA A 165 -15.26 1.97 14.12
C ALA A 165 -16.52 1.50 14.87
N LEU A 166 -17.70 1.91 14.43
CA LEU A 166 -18.99 1.47 14.98
C LEU A 166 -19.25 -0.01 14.72
N GLU A 167 -18.94 -0.51 13.49
CA GLU A 167 -19.02 -1.94 13.16
C GLU A 167 -18.11 -2.77 14.08
N PHE A 168 -16.86 -2.31 14.27
CA PHE A 168 -15.93 -2.98 15.15
C PHE A 168 -16.47 -3.09 16.56
N TYR A 169 -17.02 -1.98 17.10
CA TYR A 169 -17.62 -1.98 18.44
C TYR A 169 -18.84 -2.91 18.52
N HIS A 170 -19.70 -2.88 17.50
CA HIS A 170 -20.90 -3.74 17.45
C HIS A 170 -20.53 -5.23 17.53
N GLN A 171 -19.47 -5.62 16.84
CA GLN A 171 -19.04 -7.03 16.73
C GLN A 171 -18.22 -7.50 17.93
N ASN A 172 -17.35 -6.63 18.46
CA ASN A 172 -16.36 -7.02 19.48
C ASN A 172 -16.70 -6.51 20.88
N HIS A 173 -17.73 -5.68 21.03
CA HIS A 173 -18.11 -5.02 22.28
C HIS A 173 -16.94 -4.28 22.97
N SER A 174 -15.97 -3.83 22.19
CA SER A 174 -14.79 -3.08 22.64
C SER A 174 -14.44 -1.99 21.62
N PRO A 175 -13.90 -0.83 22.08
CA PRO A 175 -13.50 0.24 21.20
C PRO A 175 -12.38 -0.15 20.23
N ILE A 176 -12.48 0.27 18.96
CA ILE A 176 -11.42 0.06 17.97
C ILE A 176 -10.13 0.79 18.37
N SER A 177 -10.22 1.89 19.12
CA SER A 177 -9.05 2.61 19.64
C SER A 177 -8.22 1.74 20.58
N ALA A 178 -8.86 1.00 21.48
CA ALA A 178 -8.18 0.09 22.41
C ALA A 178 -7.47 -1.05 21.65
N HIS A 179 -8.16 -1.66 20.67
CA HIS A 179 -7.56 -2.67 19.81
C HIS A 179 -6.35 -2.11 19.03
N ASN A 180 -6.48 -0.91 18.46
CA ASN A 180 -5.39 -0.27 17.72
C ASN A 180 -4.18 0.05 18.60
N GLU A 181 -4.39 0.48 19.85
CA GLU A 181 -3.33 0.72 20.83
C GLU A 181 -2.57 -0.58 21.13
N GLU A 182 -3.30 -1.67 21.42
CA GLU A 182 -2.70 -2.99 21.63
C GLU A 182 -1.88 -3.46 20.40
N GLN A 183 -2.43 -3.28 19.18
CA GLN A 183 -1.71 -3.65 17.97
C GLN A 183 -0.46 -2.77 17.70
N GLN A 184 -0.47 -1.50 18.15
CA GLN A 184 0.69 -0.61 18.02
C GLN A 184 1.84 -1.00 18.97
N GLU A 185 1.55 -1.59 20.13
CA GLU A 185 2.56 -2.05 21.09
C GLU A 185 3.24 -3.37 20.66
N ARG A 186 2.67 -4.07 19.67
CA ARG A 186 3.25 -5.33 19.16
C ARG A 186 4.62 -5.09 18.54
N THR A 187 5.60 -5.83 19.01
CA THR A 187 6.92 -5.89 18.38
C THR A 187 6.90 -6.86 17.20
N SER A 188 7.75 -6.62 16.21
CA SER A 188 7.86 -7.52 15.07
C SER A 188 8.25 -8.94 15.48
N PRO A 189 7.54 -10.00 15.00
CA PRO A 189 7.96 -11.38 15.21
C PRO A 189 9.17 -11.76 14.36
N TYR A 190 9.60 -10.89 13.44
CA TYR A 190 10.69 -11.11 12.51
C TYR A 190 11.99 -10.44 12.97
N ASN A 191 13.14 -10.99 12.51
CA ASN A 191 14.40 -10.24 12.49
C ASN A 191 14.34 -9.29 11.30
N LEU A 192 14.11 -8.00 11.57
CA LEU A 192 13.65 -7.02 10.58
C LEU A 192 14.75 -6.02 10.20
N ALA A 193 15.04 -5.91 8.89
CA ALA A 193 15.72 -4.75 8.31
C ALA A 193 14.71 -3.91 7.54
N TYR A 194 14.44 -2.68 7.99
CA TYR A 194 13.39 -1.84 7.44
C TYR A 194 13.98 -0.59 6.78
N PHE A 195 14.09 -0.60 5.45
CA PHE A 195 14.65 0.49 4.66
C PHE A 195 13.56 1.41 4.09
N VAL A 196 13.74 2.71 4.23
CA VAL A 196 12.90 3.74 3.61
C VAL A 196 13.71 4.51 2.59
N LEU A 197 13.53 4.21 1.32
CA LEU A 197 14.17 4.93 0.23
C LEU A 197 13.53 6.30 0.06
N ASN A 198 14.34 7.35 0.01
CA ASN A 198 13.89 8.73 -0.09
C ASN A 198 14.73 9.53 -1.10
N ALA A 199 14.19 10.65 -1.55
CA ALA A 199 14.85 11.62 -2.41
C ALA A 199 14.31 13.03 -2.13
N PRO A 200 15.04 14.11 -2.49
CA PRO A 200 14.56 15.46 -2.38
C PRO A 200 13.19 15.66 -3.04
N ARG A 201 12.31 16.38 -2.35
CA ARG A 201 10.91 16.56 -2.74
C ARG A 201 10.74 17.06 -4.18
N GLU A 202 11.54 18.00 -4.60
CA GLU A 202 11.47 18.57 -5.96
C GLU A 202 11.77 17.52 -7.03
N LEU A 203 12.80 16.70 -6.80
CA LEU A 203 13.15 15.61 -7.71
C LEU A 203 12.06 14.56 -7.76
N LEU A 204 11.50 14.21 -6.60
CA LEU A 204 10.41 13.25 -6.50
C LEU A 204 9.17 13.72 -7.28
N TYR A 205 8.80 14.99 -7.16
CA TYR A 205 7.67 15.57 -7.87
C TYR A 205 7.89 15.60 -9.38
N LYS A 206 9.09 15.97 -9.84
CA LYS A 206 9.45 15.91 -11.26
C LYS A 206 9.34 14.47 -11.82
N ARG A 207 9.78 13.48 -11.05
CA ARG A 207 9.68 12.06 -11.44
C ARG A 207 8.24 11.57 -11.46
N ILE A 208 7.41 12.00 -10.53
CA ILE A 208 5.97 11.70 -10.52
C ILE A 208 5.31 12.26 -11.77
N ASP A 209 5.52 13.54 -12.06
CA ASP A 209 4.90 14.20 -13.22
C ASP A 209 5.34 13.53 -14.52
N LYS A 210 6.63 13.25 -14.68
CA LYS A 210 7.18 12.51 -15.82
C LYS A 210 6.57 11.11 -15.97
N ARG A 211 6.44 10.37 -14.85
CA ARG A 211 5.82 9.05 -14.87
C ARG A 211 4.36 9.08 -15.34
N VAL A 212 3.59 10.09 -14.91
CA VAL A 212 2.21 10.26 -15.40
C VAL A 212 2.20 10.54 -16.89
N ASP A 213 3.11 11.38 -17.42
CA ASP A 213 3.21 11.63 -18.85
C ASP A 213 3.60 10.36 -19.62
N GLU A 214 4.51 9.55 -19.08
CA GLU A 214 4.86 8.24 -19.63
C GLU A 214 3.67 7.27 -19.64
N MET A 215 2.88 7.20 -18.56
CA MET A 215 1.65 6.40 -18.50
C MET A 215 0.65 6.82 -19.60
N MET A 216 0.48 8.12 -19.81
CA MET A 216 -0.41 8.62 -20.84
C MET A 216 0.07 8.22 -22.25
N THR A 217 1.35 8.36 -22.53
CA THR A 217 1.94 7.97 -23.83
C THR A 217 1.96 6.46 -24.04
N SER A 218 2.03 5.68 -22.98
CA SER A 218 1.98 4.20 -23.01
C SER A 218 0.56 3.65 -23.16
N GLY A 219 -0.48 4.50 -23.16
CA GLY A 219 -1.85 4.09 -23.45
C GLY A 219 -2.74 3.88 -22.23
N LEU A 220 -2.52 4.60 -21.13
CA LEU A 220 -3.35 4.51 -19.92
C LEU A 220 -4.85 4.70 -20.22
N VAL A 221 -5.21 5.60 -21.14
CA VAL A 221 -6.62 5.81 -21.54
C VAL A 221 -7.21 4.53 -22.15
N ALA A 222 -6.45 3.87 -23.04
CA ALA A 222 -6.90 2.64 -23.68
C ALA A 222 -7.02 1.48 -22.66
N GLU A 223 -6.10 1.39 -21.68
CA GLU A 223 -6.18 0.41 -20.59
C GLU A 223 -7.45 0.61 -19.79
N VAL A 224 -7.78 1.85 -19.36
CA VAL A 224 -8.99 2.13 -18.58
C VAL A 224 -10.26 1.93 -19.41
N GLN A 225 -10.24 2.28 -20.71
CA GLN A 225 -11.36 2.00 -21.61
C GLN A 225 -11.64 0.50 -21.71
N LYS A 226 -10.58 -0.31 -21.87
CA LYS A 226 -10.71 -1.79 -21.88
C LYS A 226 -11.31 -2.31 -20.59
N LEU A 227 -10.89 -1.83 -19.43
CA LEU A 227 -11.45 -2.20 -18.14
C LEU A 227 -12.93 -1.81 -18.04
N LYS A 228 -13.29 -0.62 -18.51
CA LYS A 228 -14.69 -0.16 -18.58
C LYS A 228 -15.53 -1.06 -19.48
N ASP A 229 -15.03 -1.46 -20.65
CA ASP A 229 -15.70 -2.38 -21.58
C ASP A 229 -15.87 -3.79 -20.99
N MET A 230 -14.99 -4.19 -20.07
CA MET A 230 -15.10 -5.42 -19.28
C MET A 230 -16.13 -5.33 -18.14
N GLY A 231 -16.78 -4.16 -17.94
CA GLY A 231 -17.75 -3.93 -16.87
C GLY A 231 -17.19 -3.32 -15.61
N CYS A 232 -15.90 -2.97 -15.59
CA CYS A 232 -15.32 -2.31 -14.42
C CYS A 232 -15.88 -0.88 -14.25
N HIS A 233 -16.26 -0.54 -13.03
CA HIS A 233 -16.89 0.74 -12.71
C HIS A 233 -16.37 1.31 -11.39
N ARG A 234 -16.71 2.56 -11.09
CA ARG A 234 -16.25 3.31 -9.90
C ARG A 234 -16.55 2.67 -8.55
N GLY A 235 -17.54 1.78 -8.47
CA GLY A 235 -17.85 1.07 -7.23
C GLY A 235 -16.80 0.02 -6.84
N MET A 236 -16.00 -0.44 -7.79
CA MET A 236 -14.97 -1.45 -7.55
C MET A 236 -13.75 -0.86 -6.86
N VAL A 237 -13.17 -1.61 -5.91
CA VAL A 237 -11.96 -1.21 -5.17
C VAL A 237 -10.78 -1.00 -6.12
N SER A 238 -10.61 -1.86 -7.11
CA SER A 238 -9.59 -1.76 -8.14
C SER A 238 -9.63 -0.43 -8.90
N MET A 239 -10.83 0.06 -9.24
CA MET A 239 -11.01 1.29 -9.99
C MET A 239 -10.85 2.59 -9.16
N GLN A 240 -10.59 2.47 -7.85
CA GLN A 240 -10.26 3.61 -6.97
C GLN A 240 -8.75 3.97 -7.00
N GLY A 241 -7.93 3.18 -7.67
CA GLY A 241 -6.50 3.45 -7.84
C GLY A 241 -6.24 4.77 -8.56
N LEU A 242 -5.11 5.42 -8.22
CA LEU A 242 -4.62 6.60 -8.94
C LEU A 242 -4.35 6.24 -10.40
N GLY A 243 -4.79 7.08 -11.31
CA GLY A 243 -4.79 6.85 -12.75
C GLY A 243 -6.12 6.29 -13.24
N TYR A 244 -6.67 5.29 -12.56
CA TYR A 244 -7.91 4.62 -12.99
C TYR A 244 -9.15 5.48 -12.74
N LYS A 245 -9.32 5.98 -11.54
CA LYS A 245 -10.49 6.81 -11.18
C LYS A 245 -10.54 8.13 -11.96
N GLU A 246 -9.39 8.76 -12.22
CA GLU A 246 -9.33 10.03 -12.94
C GLU A 246 -9.63 9.82 -14.43
N ILE A 247 -9.03 8.80 -15.04
CA ILE A 247 -9.28 8.49 -16.46
C ILE A 247 -10.70 7.96 -16.66
N LEU A 248 -11.24 7.18 -15.73
CA LEU A 248 -12.64 6.74 -15.78
C LEU A 248 -13.59 7.95 -15.74
N ALA A 249 -13.31 8.97 -14.92
CA ALA A 249 -14.08 10.22 -14.88
C ALA A 249 -14.07 10.98 -16.23
N TYR A 250 -12.92 10.98 -16.90
CA TYR A 250 -12.83 11.50 -18.26
C TYR A 250 -13.69 10.69 -19.24
N LEU A 251 -13.60 9.36 -19.21
CA LEU A 251 -14.36 8.46 -20.08
C LEU A 251 -15.88 8.50 -19.81
N ASP A 252 -16.28 8.90 -18.63
CA ASP A 252 -17.69 9.13 -18.24
C ASP A 252 -18.18 10.55 -18.62
N GLY A 253 -17.30 11.39 -19.20
CA GLY A 253 -17.65 12.75 -19.65
C GLY A 253 -17.75 13.79 -18.53
N GLU A 254 -17.23 13.49 -17.33
CA GLU A 254 -17.31 14.42 -16.19
C GLU A 254 -16.25 15.52 -16.22
N MET A 255 -15.14 15.30 -16.93
CA MET A 255 -14.05 16.26 -17.09
C MET A 255 -13.29 16.05 -18.39
N SER A 256 -12.47 17.03 -18.78
CA SER A 256 -11.55 16.88 -19.92
C SER A 256 -10.38 15.97 -19.58
N LEU A 257 -9.70 15.40 -20.60
CA LEU A 257 -8.50 14.61 -20.40
C LEU A 257 -7.37 15.43 -19.76
N GLU A 258 -7.23 16.68 -20.15
CA GLU A 258 -6.22 17.58 -19.58
C GLU A 258 -6.45 17.77 -18.07
N GLU A 259 -7.70 17.95 -17.66
CA GLU A 259 -8.06 18.09 -16.24
C GLU A 259 -7.83 16.78 -15.49
N ALA A 260 -8.18 15.62 -16.05
CA ALA A 260 -7.92 14.31 -15.45
C ALA A 260 -6.41 14.09 -15.21
N VAL A 261 -5.57 14.41 -16.18
CA VAL A 261 -4.09 14.31 -16.04
C VAL A 261 -3.55 15.28 -14.99
N ARG A 262 -4.07 16.52 -14.96
CA ARG A 262 -3.69 17.52 -13.95
C ARG A 262 -4.01 17.04 -12.53
N ILE A 263 -5.20 16.47 -12.34
CA ILE A 263 -5.66 15.90 -11.06
C ILE A 263 -4.79 14.70 -10.70
N LEU A 264 -4.55 13.78 -11.62
CA LEU A 264 -3.71 12.61 -11.41
C LEU A 264 -2.30 12.97 -10.92
N LYS A 265 -1.62 13.93 -11.59
CA LYS A 265 -0.32 14.44 -11.13
C LYS A 265 -0.37 15.00 -9.72
N ARG A 266 -1.36 15.85 -9.44
CA ARG A 266 -1.57 16.46 -8.11
C ARG A 266 -1.76 15.38 -7.03
N ASP A 267 -2.67 14.44 -7.27
CA ASP A 267 -3.09 13.45 -6.27
C ASP A 267 -2.00 12.40 -6.05
N THR A 268 -1.19 12.10 -7.08
CA THR A 268 0.01 11.25 -6.95
C THR A 268 1.09 11.93 -6.09
N ARG A 269 1.31 13.25 -6.23
CA ARG A 269 2.20 14.01 -5.33
C ARG A 269 1.68 14.02 -3.88
N HIS A 270 0.37 14.17 -3.67
CA HIS A 270 -0.25 14.08 -2.36
C HIS A 270 -0.11 12.68 -1.76
N PHE A 271 -0.25 11.64 -2.59
CA PHE A 271 -0.04 10.26 -2.16
C PHE A 271 1.41 10.02 -1.70
N ALA A 272 2.39 10.47 -2.47
CA ALA A 272 3.80 10.40 -2.08
C ALA A 272 4.08 11.11 -0.74
N LYS A 273 3.46 12.28 -0.51
CA LYS A 273 3.56 13.00 0.77
C LYS A 273 2.97 12.19 1.92
N ARG A 274 1.79 11.57 1.72
CA ARG A 274 1.16 10.71 2.75
C ARG A 274 2.02 9.49 3.07
N GLN A 275 2.64 8.85 2.06
CA GLN A 275 3.57 7.74 2.25
C GLN A 275 4.75 8.14 3.15
N LEU A 276 5.42 9.26 2.86
CA LEU A 276 6.52 9.75 3.68
C LEU A 276 6.09 10.09 5.11
N THR A 277 4.89 10.66 5.28
CA THR A 277 4.33 10.93 6.61
C THR A 277 4.07 9.65 7.40
N TRP A 278 3.64 8.59 6.72
CA TRP A 278 3.46 7.28 7.33
C TRP A 278 4.80 6.71 7.80
N PHE A 279 5.79 6.61 6.91
CA PHE A 279 7.07 5.97 7.22
C PHE A 279 7.88 6.70 8.28
N ARG A 280 7.68 8.02 8.49
CA ARG A 280 8.31 8.77 9.59
C ARG A 280 7.80 8.36 10.98
N ARG A 281 6.68 7.69 11.06
CA ARG A 281 6.10 7.20 12.32
C ARG A 281 6.51 5.77 12.64
N GLU A 282 7.08 5.05 11.67
CA GLU A 282 7.53 3.69 11.88
C GLU A 282 8.87 3.69 12.65
N PRO A 283 8.92 2.98 13.79
CA PRO A 283 10.16 2.86 14.55
C PRO A 283 11.17 1.99 13.78
N GLU A 284 12.43 2.13 14.15
CA GLU A 284 13.55 1.30 13.66
C GLU A 284 13.77 1.32 12.13
N THR A 285 13.30 2.37 11.45
CA THR A 285 13.52 2.52 10.02
C THR A 285 14.90 3.06 9.72
N VAL A 286 15.56 2.46 8.73
CA VAL A 286 16.83 2.92 8.15
C VAL A 286 16.51 3.74 6.90
N TRP A 287 16.73 5.05 6.98
CA TRP A 287 16.49 5.95 5.84
C TRP A 287 17.67 5.89 4.86
N VAL A 288 17.35 5.63 3.60
CA VAL A 288 18.31 5.62 2.48
C VAL A 288 18.01 6.84 1.61
N ASN A 289 18.61 7.97 1.95
CA ASN A 289 18.46 9.23 1.22
C ASN A 289 19.36 9.20 -0.01
N LYS A 290 18.79 9.17 -1.20
CA LYS A 290 19.52 8.97 -2.47
C LYS A 290 20.59 10.03 -2.74
N ASP A 291 20.37 11.25 -2.31
CA ASP A 291 21.30 12.37 -2.45
C ASP A 291 22.56 12.19 -1.59
N GLU A 292 22.46 11.57 -0.42
CA GLU A 292 23.61 11.24 0.45
C GLU A 292 24.58 10.24 -0.21
N PHE A 293 24.06 9.41 -1.12
CA PHE A 293 24.83 8.43 -1.89
C PHE A 293 25.20 8.94 -3.29
N GLY A 294 24.95 10.22 -3.60
CA GLY A 294 25.19 10.77 -4.93
C GLY A 294 24.35 10.07 -6.03
N TYR A 295 23.18 9.54 -5.67
CA TYR A 295 22.30 8.75 -6.55
C TYR A 295 22.93 7.46 -7.11
N ASN A 296 24.02 6.99 -6.54
CA ASN A 296 24.71 5.76 -6.94
C ASN A 296 24.01 4.55 -6.28
N GLU A 297 23.42 3.68 -7.11
CA GLU A 297 22.67 2.52 -6.63
C GLU A 297 23.56 1.46 -5.99
N ASP A 298 24.79 1.27 -6.48
CA ASP A 298 25.70 0.28 -5.92
C ASP A 298 26.11 0.67 -4.48
N LYS A 299 26.36 1.95 -4.22
CA LYS A 299 26.65 2.44 -2.86
C LYS A 299 25.46 2.28 -1.92
N MET A 300 24.23 2.52 -2.42
CA MET A 300 23.03 2.29 -1.62
C MET A 300 22.83 0.80 -1.32
N LEU A 301 23.06 -0.06 -2.30
CA LEU A 301 23.00 -1.51 -2.15
C LEU A 301 24.03 -2.00 -1.12
N GLU A 302 25.28 -1.59 -1.25
CA GLU A 302 26.37 -1.90 -0.31
C GLU A 302 25.99 -1.49 1.13
N TYR A 303 25.49 -0.28 1.30
CA TYR A 303 25.01 0.20 2.61
C TYR A 303 23.90 -0.69 3.18
N MET A 304 22.91 -1.06 2.35
CA MET A 304 21.81 -1.91 2.78
C MET A 304 22.27 -3.32 3.14
N LEU A 305 23.22 -3.87 2.39
CA LEU A 305 23.83 -5.19 2.67
C LEU A 305 24.59 -5.18 4.01
N ASN A 306 25.36 -4.13 4.29
CA ASN A 306 26.05 -3.97 5.57
C ASN A 306 25.06 -3.93 6.74
N VAL A 307 23.95 -3.20 6.62
CA VAL A 307 22.89 -3.18 7.65
C VAL A 307 22.24 -4.57 7.82
N CYS A 308 22.01 -5.30 6.73
CA CYS A 308 21.47 -6.66 6.81
C CYS A 308 22.43 -7.62 7.53
N HIS A 309 23.74 -7.50 7.25
CA HIS A 309 24.79 -8.28 7.91
C HIS A 309 24.87 -7.96 9.42
N GLU A 310 24.93 -6.68 9.80
CA GLU A 310 24.92 -6.23 11.20
C GLU A 310 23.73 -6.75 11.99
N LYS A 311 22.59 -6.87 11.34
CA LYS A 311 21.37 -7.45 11.93
C LYS A 311 21.33 -8.99 11.91
N GLY A 312 22.34 -9.66 11.36
CA GLY A 312 22.40 -11.12 11.26
C GLY A 312 21.30 -11.70 10.34
N ILE A 313 20.87 -10.94 9.33
CA ILE A 313 19.89 -11.38 8.32
C ILE A 313 20.58 -12.15 7.21
N THR A 314 21.76 -11.71 6.81
CA THR A 314 22.64 -12.40 5.85
C THR A 314 23.85 -12.96 6.59
N GLY A 315 24.31 -14.19 6.19
CA GLY A 315 25.56 -14.76 6.69
C GLY A 315 26.80 -13.99 6.18
N GLU A 316 27.97 -14.33 6.73
CA GLU A 316 29.27 -13.85 6.23
C GLU A 316 29.48 -14.27 4.77
#